data_d69e9ff932ca1efb399b7c6d440efdf9
#
_entry.id   d69e9ff932ca1efb399b7c6d440efdf9
#
_cell.length_a   1.000
_cell.length_b   1.000
_cell.length_c   1.000
_cell.angle_alpha   90.00
_cell.angle_beta   90.00
_cell.angle_gamma   90.00
#
_symmetry.space_group_name_H-M   'P 1'
#
loop_
_entity.id
_entity.type
_entity.pdbx_description
1 polymer ?
#
loop_
_entity_poly.entity_id
_entity_poly.type
_entity_poly.pdbx_seq_one_letter_code
_entity_poly.pdbx_strand_id
1 'polypeptide(L)'
;MPASGDVWVDRQLLDIDRYAVRYPDSFLDEVARYAQMPRGYAEALLRECHWPARDIYFAGFLATATGRPYREVVRARSATGAQAGWAEVATGLQAPPGSLAYRALRHAIVASYDHWDRPIVLDALLRRQLGGRAAAQP
;
A
#
# COMPACT_ATOMS: atom_id res chain seq x y z
N MET A 1 9.26 9.64 -5.76
CA MET A 1 9.15 8.19 -6.01
C MET A 1 8.97 7.45 -4.70
N PRO A 2 8.09 6.46 -4.63
CA PRO A 2 7.91 5.68 -3.40
C PRO A 2 9.14 4.87 -3.00
N ALA A 3 9.89 4.39 -3.99
CA ALA A 3 11.12 3.61 -3.77
C ALA A 3 10.88 2.43 -2.83
N SER A 4 9.85 1.63 -3.16
CA SER A 4 9.52 0.45 -2.38
C SER A 4 10.48 -0.72 -2.62
N GLY A 5 11.31 -0.64 -3.65
CA GLY A 5 12.16 -1.73 -4.08
C GLY A 5 11.43 -2.74 -4.97
N ASP A 6 10.19 -2.45 -5.34
CA ASP A 6 9.38 -3.29 -6.22
C ASP A 6 8.74 -2.37 -7.25
N VAL A 7 9.17 -2.49 -8.50
CA VAL A 7 8.73 -1.57 -9.57
C VAL A 7 7.23 -1.63 -9.80
N TRP A 8 6.65 -2.84 -9.72
CA TRP A 8 5.20 -2.98 -9.88
C TRP A 8 4.45 -2.25 -8.76
N VAL A 9 4.92 -2.42 -7.51
CA VAL A 9 4.32 -1.73 -6.35
C VAL A 9 4.42 -0.22 -6.52
N ASP A 10 5.60 0.29 -6.91
CA ASP A 10 5.79 1.73 -7.10
C ASP A 10 4.80 2.30 -8.11
N ARG A 11 4.58 1.59 -9.20
CA ARG A 11 3.64 2.02 -10.23
C ARG A 11 2.22 2.11 -9.68
N GLN A 12 1.80 1.10 -8.92
CA GLN A 12 0.47 1.11 -8.34
C GLN A 12 0.32 2.20 -7.27
N LEU A 13 1.36 2.43 -6.47
CA LEU A 13 1.30 3.47 -5.45
C LEU A 13 1.10 4.86 -6.06
N LEU A 14 1.74 5.14 -7.19
CA LEU A 14 1.53 6.41 -7.89
C LEU A 14 0.10 6.51 -8.43
N ASP A 15 -0.46 5.41 -8.91
CA ASP A 15 -1.84 5.39 -9.37
C ASP A 15 -2.84 5.53 -8.21
N ILE A 16 -2.51 4.96 -7.05
CA ILE A 16 -3.32 5.12 -5.83
C ILE A 16 -3.41 6.59 -5.42
N ASP A 17 -2.31 7.35 -5.57
CA ASP A 17 -2.35 8.79 -5.32
C ASP A 17 -3.42 9.47 -6.19
N ARG A 18 -3.47 9.12 -7.46
CA ARG A 18 -4.47 9.70 -8.37
C ARG A 18 -5.88 9.33 -7.96
N TYR A 19 -6.08 8.07 -7.59
CA TYR A 19 -7.39 7.59 -7.16
C TYR A 19 -7.85 8.33 -5.90
N ALA A 20 -6.96 8.49 -4.93
CA ALA A 20 -7.29 9.13 -3.65
C ALA A 20 -7.64 10.60 -3.80
N VAL A 21 -6.99 11.30 -4.75
CA VAL A 21 -7.34 12.69 -5.03
C VAL A 21 -8.77 12.79 -5.52
N ARG A 22 -9.18 11.87 -6.39
CA ARG A 22 -10.50 11.89 -6.99
C ARG A 22 -11.57 11.32 -6.07
N TYR A 23 -11.24 10.28 -5.30
CA TYR A 23 -12.18 9.57 -4.44
C TYR A 23 -11.60 9.41 -3.02
N PRO A 24 -11.43 10.51 -2.28
CA PRO A 24 -10.77 10.43 -0.96
C PRO A 24 -11.53 9.58 0.04
N ASP A 25 -12.86 9.61 0.03
CA ASP A 25 -13.64 8.81 0.97
C ASP A 25 -13.50 7.32 0.70
N SER A 26 -13.53 6.93 -0.56
CA SER A 26 -13.33 5.54 -0.95
C SER A 26 -11.95 5.03 -0.55
N PHE A 27 -10.93 5.87 -0.76
CA PHE A 27 -9.57 5.54 -0.37
C PHE A 27 -9.46 5.34 1.15
N LEU A 28 -10.00 6.28 1.93
CA LEU A 28 -9.93 6.20 3.39
C LEU A 28 -10.70 4.99 3.92
N ASP A 29 -11.85 4.68 3.31
CA ASP A 29 -12.63 3.51 3.69
C ASP A 29 -11.87 2.21 3.44
N GLU A 30 -11.16 2.13 2.32
CA GLU A 30 -10.36 0.94 1.99
C GLU A 30 -9.27 0.71 3.02
N VAL A 31 -8.53 1.77 3.37
CA VAL A 31 -7.47 1.69 4.37
C VAL A 31 -8.05 1.30 5.73
N ALA A 32 -9.13 1.93 6.13
CA ALA A 32 -9.74 1.65 7.43
C ALA A 32 -10.25 0.22 7.53
N ARG A 33 -10.87 -0.27 6.47
CA ARG A 33 -11.51 -1.59 6.48
C ARG A 33 -10.49 -2.72 6.35
N TYR A 34 -9.54 -2.58 5.46
CA TYR A 34 -8.67 -3.71 5.10
C TYR A 34 -7.26 -3.59 5.65
N ALA A 35 -6.74 -2.40 5.90
CA ALA A 35 -5.46 -2.20 6.55
C ALA A 35 -5.60 -1.99 8.06
N GLN A 36 -6.82 -1.90 8.56
CA GLN A 36 -7.12 -1.77 9.99
C GLN A 36 -6.49 -0.53 10.63
N MET A 37 -6.26 0.50 9.84
CA MET A 37 -5.85 1.80 10.35
C MET A 37 -7.13 2.63 10.53
N PRO A 38 -7.41 3.14 11.75
CA PRO A 38 -8.65 3.90 11.96
C PRO A 38 -8.81 5.02 10.94
N ARG A 39 -10.03 5.18 10.42
CA ARG A 39 -10.30 6.18 9.38
C ARG A 39 -9.88 7.58 9.81
N GLY A 40 -10.18 7.97 11.04
CA GLY A 40 -9.79 9.29 11.54
C GLY A 40 -8.29 9.48 11.59
N TYR A 41 -7.54 8.44 11.91
CA TYR A 41 -6.09 8.50 11.91
C TYR A 41 -5.54 8.67 10.49
N ALA A 42 -6.05 7.88 9.55
CA ALA A 42 -5.65 7.99 8.15
C ALA A 42 -5.99 9.37 7.58
N GLU A 43 -7.18 9.88 7.92
CA GLU A 43 -7.60 11.20 7.47
C GLU A 43 -6.69 12.29 8.03
N ALA A 44 -6.29 12.19 9.29
CA ALA A 44 -5.37 13.15 9.90
C ALA A 44 -4.00 13.13 9.22
N LEU A 45 -3.49 11.94 8.88
CA LEU A 45 -2.23 11.85 8.13
C LEU A 45 -2.34 12.57 6.79
N LEU A 46 -3.47 12.37 6.10
CA LEU A 46 -3.68 12.93 4.78
C LEU A 46 -3.84 14.46 4.81
N ARG A 47 -4.69 14.97 5.71
CA ARG A 47 -5.11 16.36 5.69
C ARG A 47 -4.29 17.25 6.60
N GLU A 48 -3.89 16.75 7.75
CA GLU A 48 -3.17 17.56 8.76
C GLU A 48 -1.67 17.39 8.66
N CYS A 49 -1.20 16.16 8.40
CA CYS A 49 0.23 15.88 8.30
C CYS A 49 0.74 15.92 6.87
N HIS A 50 -0.16 16.09 5.90
CA HIS A 50 0.15 16.18 4.46
C HIS A 50 0.90 14.96 3.92
N TRP A 51 0.60 13.78 4.46
CA TRP A 51 1.15 12.55 3.92
C TRP A 51 0.52 12.27 2.56
N PRO A 52 1.34 11.89 1.56
CA PRO A 52 0.76 11.40 0.31
C PRO A 52 -0.09 10.15 0.56
N ALA A 53 -1.18 10.02 -0.17
CA ALA A 53 -2.07 8.86 -0.03
C ALA A 53 -1.31 7.55 -0.20
N ARG A 54 -0.37 7.48 -1.15
CA ARG A 54 0.43 6.29 -1.37
C ARG A 54 1.18 5.85 -0.13
N ASP A 55 1.66 6.80 0.67
CA ASP A 55 2.41 6.48 1.88
C ASP A 55 1.50 5.97 2.99
N ILE A 56 0.30 6.53 3.10
CA ILE A 56 -0.72 6.04 4.04
C ILE A 56 -1.10 4.61 3.68
N TYR A 57 -1.31 4.34 2.40
CA TYR A 57 -1.67 3.01 1.92
C TYR A 57 -0.56 2.01 2.24
N PHE A 58 0.68 2.35 1.89
CA PHE A 58 1.81 1.45 2.11
C PHE A 58 2.00 1.17 3.60
N ALA A 59 1.95 2.21 4.43
CA ALA A 59 2.12 2.04 5.88
C ALA A 59 1.05 1.12 6.47
N GLY A 60 -0.20 1.34 6.11
CA GLY A 60 -1.31 0.54 6.63
C GLY A 60 -1.24 -0.91 6.21
N PHE A 61 -1.02 -1.16 4.93
CA PHE A 61 -0.99 -2.53 4.42
C PHE A 61 0.31 -3.25 4.78
N LEU A 62 1.43 -2.54 4.91
CA LEU A 62 2.67 -3.15 5.43
C LEU A 62 2.49 -3.57 6.88
N ALA A 63 1.86 -2.72 7.69
CA ALA A 63 1.57 -3.06 9.08
C ALA A 63 0.73 -4.34 9.17
N THR A 64 -0.33 -4.42 8.36
CA THR A 64 -1.19 -5.60 8.30
C THR A 64 -0.40 -6.84 7.86
N ALA A 65 0.42 -6.70 6.82
CA ALA A 65 1.19 -7.82 6.29
C ALA A 65 2.24 -8.35 7.27
N THR A 66 2.78 -7.47 8.11
CA THR A 66 3.82 -7.84 9.08
C THR A 66 3.25 -8.18 10.45
N GLY A 67 1.97 -7.91 10.68
CA GLY A 67 1.37 -8.08 12.00
C GLY A 67 1.82 -7.03 13.01
N ARG A 68 2.40 -5.92 12.55
CA ARG A 68 2.85 -4.84 13.41
C ARG A 68 1.76 -3.79 13.56
N PRO A 69 1.72 -3.07 14.70
CA PRO A 69 0.79 -1.96 14.85
C PRO A 69 1.06 -0.88 13.80
N TYR A 70 0.00 -0.31 13.22
CA TYR A 70 0.18 0.72 12.20
C TYR A 70 0.99 1.92 12.69
N ARG A 71 0.84 2.27 13.96
CA ARG A 71 1.59 3.40 14.55
C ARG A 71 3.09 3.16 14.54
N GLU A 72 3.52 1.91 14.71
CA GLU A 72 4.93 1.57 14.65
C GLU A 72 5.49 1.82 13.26
N VAL A 73 4.76 1.43 12.22
CA VAL A 73 5.18 1.63 10.83
C VAL A 73 5.21 3.12 10.49
N VAL A 74 4.19 3.87 10.92
CA VAL A 74 4.14 5.31 10.70
C VAL A 74 5.33 5.99 11.37
N ARG A 75 5.66 5.61 12.60
CA ARG A 75 6.82 6.17 13.30
C ARG A 75 8.12 5.84 12.59
N ALA A 76 8.26 4.60 12.10
CA ALA A 76 9.47 4.21 11.38
C ALA A 76 9.65 5.04 10.12
N ARG A 77 8.57 5.29 9.38
CA ARG A 77 8.60 6.13 8.19
C ARG A 77 8.99 7.56 8.55
N SER A 78 8.39 8.12 9.59
CA SER A 78 8.67 9.49 10.03
C SER A 78 10.11 9.64 10.49
N ALA A 79 10.66 8.64 11.18
CA ALA A 79 12.01 8.68 11.69
C ALA A 79 13.07 8.66 10.58
N THR A 80 12.80 7.98 9.47
CA THR A 80 13.75 7.90 8.36
C THR A 80 13.73 9.13 7.46
N GLY A 81 12.69 9.96 7.60
CA GLY A 81 12.57 11.19 6.82
C GLY A 81 12.06 10.96 5.40
N ALA A 82 11.72 12.07 4.74
CA ALA A 82 11.10 12.03 3.42
C ALA A 82 12.04 11.53 2.33
N GLN A 83 13.34 11.56 2.56
CA GLN A 83 14.34 11.16 1.57
C GLN A 83 14.53 9.66 1.50
N ALA A 84 14.22 8.94 2.57
CA ALA A 84 14.35 7.50 2.60
C ALA A 84 13.17 6.86 1.86
N GLY A 85 13.45 5.82 1.09
CA GLY A 85 12.40 5.08 0.40
C GLY A 85 11.77 4.04 1.29
N TRP A 86 10.63 3.51 0.84
CA TRP A 86 9.94 2.47 1.59
C TRP A 86 10.74 1.17 1.70
N ALA A 87 11.64 0.88 0.73
CA ALA A 87 12.50 -0.29 0.82
C ALA A 87 13.35 -0.27 2.08
N GLU A 88 13.88 0.91 2.42
CA GLU A 88 14.72 1.07 3.61
C GLU A 88 13.90 0.91 4.88
N VAL A 89 12.72 1.53 4.94
CA VAL A 89 11.82 1.42 6.09
C VAL A 89 11.39 -0.03 6.29
N ALA A 90 10.96 -0.69 5.22
CA ALA A 90 10.49 -2.07 5.27
C ALA A 90 11.61 -3.02 5.71
N THR A 91 12.81 -2.83 5.18
CA THR A 91 13.97 -3.64 5.58
C THR A 91 14.25 -3.47 7.07
N GLY A 92 14.16 -2.25 7.59
CA GLY A 92 14.32 -2.00 9.02
C GLY A 92 13.26 -2.65 9.88
N LEU A 93 12.10 -2.92 9.31
CA LEU A 93 11.02 -3.65 9.98
C LEU A 93 11.06 -5.16 9.68
N GLN A 94 12.16 -5.64 9.10
CA GLN A 94 12.39 -7.03 8.77
C GLN A 94 11.42 -7.58 7.72
N ALA A 95 10.99 -6.71 6.81
CA ALA A 95 10.09 -7.05 5.71
C ALA A 95 10.65 -6.51 4.39
N PRO A 96 11.83 -6.95 3.98
CA PRO A 96 12.47 -6.40 2.77
C PRO A 96 11.67 -6.70 1.51
N PRO A 97 11.96 -5.99 0.41
CA PRO A 97 11.36 -6.34 -0.89
C PRO A 97 11.58 -7.81 -1.21
N GLY A 98 10.57 -8.46 -1.76
CA GLY A 98 10.60 -9.88 -2.08
C GLY A 98 10.20 -10.80 -0.93
N SER A 99 9.95 -10.26 0.27
CA SER A 99 9.53 -11.05 1.42
C SER A 99 8.07 -11.47 1.32
N LEU A 100 7.63 -12.35 2.24
CA LEU A 100 6.22 -12.73 2.33
C LEU A 100 5.32 -11.53 2.63
N ALA A 101 5.83 -10.55 3.38
CA ALA A 101 5.07 -9.32 3.63
C ALA A 101 4.81 -8.57 2.33
N TYR A 102 5.80 -8.50 1.45
CA TYR A 102 5.60 -7.86 0.14
C TYR A 102 4.63 -8.66 -0.73
N ARG A 103 4.67 -9.99 -0.65
CA ARG A 103 3.69 -10.82 -1.36
C ARG A 103 2.27 -10.46 -0.89
N ALA A 104 2.07 -10.39 0.41
CA ALA A 104 0.77 -10.04 0.97
C ALA A 104 0.35 -8.62 0.57
N LEU A 105 1.30 -7.68 0.58
CA LEU A 105 1.05 -6.30 0.16
C LEU A 105 0.63 -6.24 -1.31
N ARG A 106 1.33 -6.97 -2.18
CA ARG A 106 1.00 -7.01 -3.61
C ARG A 106 -0.39 -7.58 -3.84
N HIS A 107 -0.75 -8.65 -3.12
CA HIS A 107 -2.10 -9.22 -3.20
C HIS A 107 -3.17 -8.25 -2.68
N ALA A 108 -2.84 -7.49 -1.61
CA ALA A 108 -3.75 -6.49 -1.07
C ALA A 108 -4.03 -5.37 -2.09
N ILE A 109 -2.99 -4.95 -2.82
CA ILE A 109 -3.17 -3.93 -3.86
C ILE A 109 -4.16 -4.43 -4.93
N VAL A 110 -4.01 -5.68 -5.38
CA VAL A 110 -4.93 -6.26 -6.36
C VAL A 110 -6.35 -6.26 -5.80
N ALA A 111 -6.52 -6.66 -4.54
CA ALA A 111 -7.84 -6.69 -3.91
C ALA A 111 -8.45 -5.28 -3.82
N SER A 112 -7.65 -4.27 -3.47
CA SER A 112 -8.15 -2.89 -3.41
C SER A 112 -8.65 -2.43 -4.76
N TYR A 113 -7.93 -2.74 -5.84
CA TYR A 113 -8.36 -2.37 -7.18
C TYR A 113 -9.66 -3.05 -7.57
N ASP A 114 -9.86 -4.29 -7.12
CA ASP A 114 -11.16 -4.97 -7.31
C ASP A 114 -12.27 -4.24 -6.55
N HIS A 115 -12.01 -3.85 -5.30
CA HIS A 115 -13.01 -3.14 -4.49
C HIS A 115 -13.39 -1.81 -5.12
N TRP A 116 -12.42 -1.14 -5.76
CA TRP A 116 -12.64 0.15 -6.42
C TRP A 116 -13.16 0.02 -7.85
N ASP A 117 -13.30 -1.21 -8.33
CA ASP A 117 -13.70 -1.48 -9.72
C ASP A 117 -12.75 -0.77 -10.69
N ARG A 118 -11.47 -0.88 -10.44
CA ARG A 118 -10.42 -0.18 -11.18
C ARG A 118 -9.52 -1.18 -11.87
N PRO A 119 -9.16 -0.95 -13.14
CA PRO A 119 -8.32 -1.90 -13.87
C PRO A 119 -6.90 -1.94 -13.29
N ILE A 120 -6.29 -3.11 -13.35
CA ILE A 120 -4.93 -3.32 -12.90
C ILE A 120 -4.25 -4.35 -13.80
N VAL A 121 -2.99 -4.10 -14.14
CA VAL A 121 -2.20 -5.03 -14.93
C VAL A 121 -1.34 -5.84 -13.97
N LEU A 122 -1.48 -7.15 -14.02
CA LEU A 122 -0.69 -8.06 -13.19
C LEU A 122 0.65 -8.36 -13.87
N ASP A 123 1.72 -8.41 -13.08
CA ASP A 123 2.99 -8.88 -13.60
C ASP A 123 3.02 -10.42 -13.65
N ALA A 124 4.12 -10.98 -14.15
CA ALA A 124 4.21 -12.44 -14.35
C ALA A 124 4.03 -13.21 -13.05
N LEU A 125 4.60 -12.71 -11.95
CA LEU A 125 4.50 -13.38 -10.67
C LEU A 125 3.07 -13.38 -10.15
N LEU A 126 2.39 -12.25 -10.23
CA LEU A 126 0.99 -12.15 -9.81
C LEU A 126 0.07 -13.00 -10.68
N ARG A 127 0.34 -13.07 -11.98
CA ARG A 127 -0.45 -13.94 -12.86
C ARG A 127 -0.33 -15.40 -12.44
N ARG A 128 0.85 -15.84 -12.03
CA ARG A 128 1.04 -17.20 -11.54
C ARG A 128 0.33 -17.43 -10.21
N GLN A 129 0.39 -16.46 -9.32
CA GLN A 129 -0.21 -16.57 -7.97
C GLN A 129 -1.73 -16.44 -8.01
N LEU A 130 -2.25 -15.63 -8.92
CA LEU A 130 -3.67 -15.28 -9.01
C LEU A 130 -4.25 -15.68 -10.37
N GLY A 131 -3.81 -16.82 -10.88
CA GLY A 131 -4.17 -17.24 -12.25
C GLY A 131 -5.66 -17.23 -12.54
N GLY A 132 -6.49 -17.72 -11.61
CA GLY A 132 -7.93 -17.72 -11.79
C GLY A 132 -8.51 -16.32 -11.94
N ARG A 133 -8.01 -15.37 -11.16
CA ARG A 133 -8.43 -13.98 -11.25
C ARG A 133 -7.96 -13.37 -12.58
N ALA A 134 -6.72 -13.61 -12.95
CA ALA A 134 -6.18 -13.09 -14.20
C ALA A 134 -6.98 -13.59 -15.41
N ALA A 135 -7.40 -14.87 -15.39
CA ALA A 135 -8.20 -15.44 -16.46
C ALA A 135 -9.61 -14.85 -16.52
N ALA A 136 -10.15 -14.38 -15.40
CA ALA A 136 -11.46 -13.76 -15.34
C ALA A 136 -11.45 -12.29 -15.80
N GLN A 137 -10.30 -11.70 -15.99
CA GLN A 137 -10.16 -10.29 -16.43
C GLN A 137 -10.31 -10.22 -17.94
N PRO A 138 -11.31 -9.51 -18.44
CA PRO A 138 -11.45 -9.32 -19.88
C PRO A 138 -10.34 -8.44 -20.44
#